data_94af7c1cd3c36cc1757554beadb94de4
#
_entry.id   94af7c1cd3c36cc1757554beadb94de4
#
_cell.length_a   1.000
_cell.length_b   1.000
_cell.length_c   1.000
_cell.angle_alpha   90.00
_cell.angle_beta   90.00
_cell.angle_gamma   90.00
#
_symmetry.space_group_name_H-M   'P 1'
#
loop_
_entity.id
_entity.type
_entity.pdbx_description
1 polymer ?
#
loop_
_entity_poly.entity_id
_entity_poly.type
_entity_poly.pdbx_seq_one_letter_code
_entity_poly.pdbx_strand_id
1 'polypeptide(L)' 'MSLSDATLKAVQAHGDGATASEVLNYLSQEFRMTVRPNHLGMALQRHRRAGQLENRNQRWYMLSSA' A
#
# COMPACT_ATOMS: atom_id res chain seq x y z
N MET A 1 4.52 -4.58 13.72
CA MET A 1 4.14 -4.80 12.30
C MET A 1 5.14 -4.08 11.41
N SER A 2 5.59 -4.74 10.36
CA SER A 2 6.53 -4.13 9.43
C SER A 2 5.81 -3.16 8.49
N LEU A 3 6.57 -2.23 7.91
CA LEU A 3 6.02 -1.34 6.88
C LEU A 3 5.47 -2.14 5.70
N SER A 4 6.14 -3.21 5.32
CA SER A 4 5.71 -4.07 4.22
C SER A 4 4.32 -4.64 4.49
N ASP A 5 4.12 -5.23 5.66
CA ASP A 5 2.82 -5.81 6.02
C ASP A 5 1.74 -4.75 6.16
N ALA A 6 2.08 -3.63 6.79
CA ALA A 6 1.13 -2.54 6.99
C ALA A 6 0.67 -1.97 5.64
N THR A 7 1.59 -1.86 4.67
CA THR A 7 1.27 -1.36 3.34
C THR A 7 0.25 -2.26 2.63
N LEU A 8 0.44 -3.58 2.71
CA LEU A 8 -0.53 -4.52 2.13
C LEU A 8 -1.90 -4.39 2.80
N LYS A 9 -1.91 -4.27 4.12
CA LYS A 9 -3.18 -4.12 4.84
C LYS A 9 -3.90 -2.83 4.46
N ALA A 10 -3.15 -1.75 4.26
CA ALA A 10 -3.73 -0.48 3.85
C ALA A 10 -4.38 -0.58 2.47
N VAL A 11 -3.69 -1.19 1.51
CA VAL A 11 -4.25 -1.36 0.16
C VAL A 11 -5.45 -2.30 0.21
N GLN A 12 -5.36 -3.37 1.00
CA GLN A 12 -6.44 -4.33 1.16
C GLN A 12 -7.71 -3.67 1.72
N ALA A 13 -7.55 -2.69 2.59
CA ALA A 13 -8.67 -1.96 3.17
C ALA A 13 -9.36 -1.03 2.17
N HIS A 14 -8.73 -0.74 1.04
CA HIS A 14 -9.26 0.14 0.01
C HIS A 14 -9.61 -0.68 -1.22
N GLY A 15 -10.73 -1.39 -1.18
CA GLY A 15 -11.14 -2.30 -2.26
C GLY A 15 -11.27 -1.64 -3.62
N ASP A 16 -11.59 -0.34 -3.65
CA ASP A 16 -11.73 0.43 -4.89
C ASP A 16 -10.43 1.08 -5.34
N GLY A 17 -9.34 0.70 -4.73
CA GLY A 17 -8.03 1.25 -5.02
C GLY A 17 -7.63 2.38 -4.07
N ALA A 18 -6.35 2.43 -3.72
CA ALA A 18 -5.80 3.43 -2.81
C ALA A 18 -4.72 4.23 -3.49
N THR A 19 -4.80 5.55 -3.39
CA THR A 19 -3.68 6.40 -3.80
C THR A 19 -2.58 6.29 -2.75
N ALA A 20 -1.34 6.65 -3.11
CA ALA A 20 -0.25 6.65 -2.15
C ALA A 20 -0.58 7.53 -0.93
N SER A 21 -1.24 8.66 -1.17
CA SER A 21 -1.66 9.57 -0.09
C SER A 21 -2.63 8.89 0.86
N GLU A 22 -3.60 8.15 0.31
CA GLU A 22 -4.57 7.41 1.12
C GLU A 22 -3.88 6.32 1.95
N VAL A 23 -2.90 5.65 1.36
CA VAL A 23 -2.13 4.63 2.08
C VAL A 23 -1.36 5.27 3.23
N LEU A 24 -0.69 6.41 2.98
CA LEU A 24 0.02 7.13 4.04
C LEU A 24 -0.90 7.48 5.20
N ASN A 25 -2.08 8.02 4.89
CA ASN A 25 -3.05 8.39 5.91
C ASN A 25 -3.53 7.17 6.70
N TYR A 26 -3.79 6.08 6.02
CA TYR A 26 -4.24 4.85 6.67
C TYR A 26 -3.18 4.34 7.65
N LEU A 27 -1.91 4.33 7.22
CA LEU A 27 -0.81 3.89 8.08
C LEU A 27 -0.69 4.78 9.33
N SER A 28 -0.88 6.07 9.16
CA SER A 28 -0.80 7.01 10.26
C SER A 28 -1.96 6.81 11.25
N GLN A 29 -3.18 6.68 10.74
CA GLN A 29 -4.37 6.62 11.58
C GLN A 29 -4.60 5.26 12.21
N GLU A 30 -4.38 4.19 11.46
CA GLU A 30 -4.70 2.84 11.94
C GLU A 30 -3.53 2.20 12.68
N PHE A 31 -2.30 2.49 12.27
CA PHE A 31 -1.13 1.85 12.87
C PHE A 31 -0.20 2.85 13.54
N ARG A 32 -0.54 4.14 13.51
CA ARG A 32 0.27 5.22 14.09
C ARG A 32 1.70 5.21 13.56
N MET A 33 1.84 4.88 12.29
CA MET A 33 3.13 4.85 11.61
C MET A 33 3.36 6.15 10.87
N THR A 34 4.50 6.78 11.12
CA THR A 34 4.94 7.93 10.36
C THR A 34 5.93 7.43 9.32
N VAL A 35 5.54 7.49 8.04
CA VAL A 35 6.31 6.94 6.95
C VAL A 35 6.61 8.03 5.93
N ARG A 36 7.84 8.07 5.46
CA ARG A 36 8.21 9.02 4.40
C ARG A 36 7.65 8.51 3.07
N PRO A 37 7.17 9.43 2.20
CA PRO A 37 6.61 9.03 0.91
C PRO A 37 7.52 8.15 0.07
N ASN A 38 8.84 8.43 0.07
CA ASN A 38 9.78 7.61 -0.69
C ASN A 38 9.89 6.19 -0.13
N HIS A 39 9.82 6.02 1.18
CA HIS A 39 9.86 4.69 1.79
C HIS A 39 8.59 3.92 1.47
N LEU A 40 7.44 4.59 1.49
CA LEU A 40 6.19 3.96 1.09
C LEU A 40 6.24 3.55 -0.37
N GLY A 41 6.75 4.44 -1.24
CA GLY A 41 6.88 4.13 -2.66
C GLY A 41 7.71 2.88 -2.89
N MET A 42 8.80 2.72 -2.15
CA MET A 42 9.64 1.52 -2.26
C MET A 42 8.89 0.27 -1.83
N ALA A 43 8.13 0.35 -0.74
CA ALA A 43 7.35 -0.80 -0.27
C ALA A 43 6.28 -1.19 -1.29
N LEU A 44 5.58 -0.20 -1.86
CA LEU A 44 4.57 -0.44 -2.88
C LEU A 44 5.18 -1.10 -4.11
N GLN A 45 6.34 -0.62 -4.57
CA GLN A 45 7.00 -1.18 -5.74
C GLN A 45 7.51 -2.61 -5.51
N ARG A 46 7.98 -2.91 -4.30
CA ARG A 46 8.38 -4.27 -3.95
C ARG A 46 7.21 -5.23 -4.05
N HIS A 47 6.06 -4.85 -3.53
CA HIS A 47 4.86 -5.67 -3.60
C HIS A 47 4.39 -5.83 -5.04
N ARG A 48 4.50 -4.77 -5.84
CA ARG A 48 4.15 -4.85 -7.25
C ARG A 48 5.03 -5.86 -7.99
N ARG A 49 6.34 -5.81 -7.75
CA ARG A 49 7.28 -6.74 -8.36
C ARG A 49 7.06 -8.17 -7.93
N ALA A 50 6.59 -8.35 -6.70
CA ALA A 50 6.27 -9.67 -6.18
C ALA A 50 4.91 -10.20 -6.65
N GLY A 51 4.17 -9.40 -7.44
CA GLY A 51 2.88 -9.82 -7.96
C GLY A 51 1.74 -9.70 -6.98
N GLN A 52 1.93 -8.96 -5.89
CA GLN A 52 0.91 -8.80 -4.86
C GLN A 52 0.03 -7.56 -5.06
N LEU A 53 0.57 -6.54 -5.70
CA LEU A 53 -0.14 -5.30 -5.98
C LEU A 53 -0.02 -4.92 -7.44
N GLU A 54 -0.99 -4.17 -7.93
CA GLU A 54 -0.87 -3.51 -9.23
C GLU A 54 -1.21 -2.04 -9.09
N ASN A 55 -0.66 -1.23 -9.99
CA ASN A 55 -0.94 0.19 -10.06
C ASN A 55 -1.69 0.48 -11.36
N ARG A 56 -2.86 1.12 -11.22
CA ARG A 56 -3.67 1.58 -12.36
C ARG A 56 -4.15 2.99 -12.09
N ASN A 57 -3.84 3.91 -12.98
CA ASN A 57 -4.27 5.31 -12.86
C ASN A 57 -3.91 5.90 -11.49
N GLN A 58 -2.68 5.62 -11.02
CA GLN A 58 -2.16 6.12 -9.75
C GLN A 58 -2.90 5.59 -8.52
N ARG A 59 -3.63 4.49 -8.67
CA ARG A 59 -4.26 3.79 -7.56
C ARG A 59 -3.69 2.39 -7.46
N TRP A 60 -3.55 1.94 -6.23
CA TRP A 60 -3.01 0.62 -5.93
C TRP A 60 -4.13 -0.34 -5.58
N TYR A 61 -4.05 -1.53 -6.13
CA TYR A 61 -5.04 -2.61 -5.94
C TYR A 61 -4.35 -3.88 -5.51
N MET A 62 -5.04 -4.66 -4.70
CA MET A 62 -4.57 -6.02 -4.42
C MET A 62 -4.74 -6.87 -5.67
N LEU A 63 -3.68 -7.63 -6.01
CA LEU A 63 -3.80 -8.63 -7.04
C LEU A 63 -4.33 -9.91 -6.40
N SER A 64 -5.42 -10.41 -6.96
CA SER A 64 -5.98 -11.68 -6.54
C SER A 64 -5.15 -12.78 -7.18
N SER A 65 -4.45 -13.56 -6.37
CA SER A 65 -3.82 -14.78 -6.88
C SER A 65 -4.89 -15.87 -6.84
N ALA A 66 -5.50 -16.04 -7.94
CA ALA A 66 -6.49 -17.11 -8.07
C ALA A 66 -5.78 -18.46 -8.11
#